data_2cf73d1e8f568b590f4fed839075f445
#
_entry.id   2cf73d1e8f568b590f4fed839075f445
#
_cell.length_a   1.000
_cell.length_b   1.000
_cell.length_c   1.000
_cell.angle_alpha   90.00
_cell.angle_beta   90.00
_cell.angle_gamma   90.00
#
_symmetry.space_group_name_H-M   'P 1'
#
loop_
_entity.id
_entity.type
_entity.pdbx_description
1 polymer ?
#
loop_
_entity_poly.entity_id
_entity_poly.type
_entity_poly.pdbx_seq_one_letter_code
_entity_poly.pdbx_strand_id
1 'polypeptide(L)'
;VASSPEKRDKYIRTIYNKANDMDRLINELTFYSKIDTNKIPYTFSKINVANYFRDCVEEVGLELEARGIELGYFNFVDEDVMVIADAEQMKRVINNIIGNSLKYMDKKNGIINIRILDVGDFVQVEIEDNGKGIGQKELPYIFDRFYRTDSSRNSSKGGSGIGLSIVKKIIEDHGGKIWATSKLGIGTEIHFVL
;
A
#
# COMPACT_ATOMS: atom_id res chain seq x y z
N VAL A 1 35.54 -14.22 2.85
CA VAL A 1 35.82 -15.40 2.55
C VAL A 1 34.68 -16.19 1.89
N ALA A 2 34.27 -15.79 0.69
CA ALA A 2 33.30 -16.49 -0.12
C ALA A 2 34.03 -17.58 -0.92
N SER A 3 34.05 -18.81 -0.41
CA SER A 3 34.81 -19.90 -1.01
C SER A 3 34.09 -20.68 -2.10
N SER A 4 32.84 -20.33 -2.47
CA SER A 4 32.13 -20.90 -3.61
C SER A 4 31.33 -19.84 -4.40
N PRO A 5 31.15 -20.01 -5.73
CA PRO A 5 30.36 -19.11 -6.56
C PRO A 5 28.94 -18.92 -5.99
N GLU A 6 28.29 -19.97 -5.53
CA GLU A 6 26.94 -19.95 -4.96
C GLU A 6 26.82 -19.07 -3.71
N LYS A 7 27.83 -19.15 -2.80
CA LYS A 7 27.87 -18.29 -1.62
C LYS A 7 28.08 -16.83 -2.00
N ARG A 8 28.92 -16.55 -3.00
CA ARG A 8 29.15 -15.21 -3.52
C ARG A 8 27.85 -14.63 -4.11
N ASP A 9 27.16 -15.37 -4.94
CA ASP A 9 25.89 -14.95 -5.54
C ASP A 9 24.80 -14.69 -4.49
N LYS A 10 24.74 -15.53 -3.45
CA LYS A 10 23.85 -15.30 -2.30
C LYS A 10 24.20 -14.00 -1.57
N TYR A 11 25.47 -13.70 -1.35
CA TYR A 11 25.88 -12.45 -0.68
C TYR A 11 25.60 -11.24 -1.55
N ILE A 12 25.88 -11.30 -2.86
CA ILE A 12 25.58 -10.21 -3.81
C ILE A 12 24.08 -9.92 -3.81
N ARG A 13 23.25 -10.95 -3.91
CA ARG A 13 21.78 -10.80 -3.85
C ARG A 13 21.31 -10.21 -2.52
N THR A 14 21.91 -10.61 -1.43
CA THR A 14 21.60 -10.07 -0.09
C THR A 14 21.96 -8.59 0.00
N ILE A 15 23.16 -8.20 -0.50
CA ILE A 15 23.60 -6.81 -0.51
C ILE A 15 22.68 -5.96 -1.42
N TYR A 16 22.37 -6.45 -2.61
CA TYR A 16 21.47 -5.78 -3.54
C TYR A 16 20.08 -5.53 -2.91
N ASN A 17 19.51 -6.56 -2.29
CA ASN A 17 18.21 -6.42 -1.61
C ASN A 17 18.26 -5.40 -0.46
N LYS A 18 19.37 -5.40 0.32
CA LYS A 18 19.56 -4.42 1.40
C LYS A 18 19.77 -3.01 0.88
N ALA A 19 20.47 -2.83 -0.23
CA ALA A 19 20.62 -1.52 -0.88
C ALA A 19 19.26 -0.97 -1.35
N ASN A 20 18.43 -1.80 -1.97
CA ASN A 20 17.08 -1.43 -2.37
C ASN A 20 16.18 -1.10 -1.17
N ASP A 21 16.28 -1.87 -0.07
CA ASP A 21 15.57 -1.55 1.18
C ASP A 21 15.97 -0.18 1.75
N MET A 22 17.27 0.15 1.70
CA MET A 22 17.78 1.45 2.16
C MET A 22 17.31 2.59 1.26
N ASP A 23 17.36 2.42 -0.06
CA ASP A 23 16.87 3.44 -1.00
C ASP A 23 15.38 3.73 -0.77
N ARG A 24 14.57 2.69 -0.60
CA ARG A 24 13.16 2.85 -0.25
C ARG A 24 12.98 3.62 1.06
N LEU A 25 13.74 3.31 2.11
CA LEU A 25 13.66 4.00 3.39
C LEU A 25 14.06 5.48 3.28
N ILE A 26 15.10 5.80 2.51
CA ILE A 26 15.54 7.18 2.26
C ILE A 26 14.42 7.94 1.53
N ASN A 27 13.80 7.35 0.52
CA ASN A 27 12.70 7.94 -0.22
C ASN A 27 11.46 8.16 0.67
N GLU A 28 11.13 7.20 1.55
CA GLU A 28 10.06 7.33 2.54
C GLU A 28 10.35 8.48 3.52
N LEU A 29 11.57 8.54 4.07
CA LEU A 29 11.97 9.59 5.02
C LEU A 29 12.03 10.97 4.38
N THR A 30 12.55 11.06 3.14
CA THR A 30 12.58 12.32 2.38
C THR A 30 11.18 12.84 2.11
N PHE A 31 10.28 11.95 1.70
CA PHE A 31 8.88 12.31 1.49
C PHE A 31 8.21 12.71 2.81
N TYR A 32 8.50 11.97 3.88
CA TYR A 32 8.02 12.28 5.21
C TYR A 32 8.46 13.67 5.69
N SER A 33 9.72 14.05 5.46
CA SER A 33 10.21 15.40 5.77
C SER A 33 9.44 16.51 5.02
N LYS A 34 8.99 16.22 3.79
CA LYS A 34 8.12 17.13 3.02
C LYS A 34 6.70 17.20 3.59
N ILE A 35 6.17 16.07 4.09
CA ILE A 35 4.88 16.01 4.80
C ILE A 35 4.90 16.92 6.03
N ASP A 36 5.91 16.78 6.89
CA ASP A 36 6.01 17.52 8.16
C ASP A 36 6.11 19.04 7.94
N THR A 37 6.65 19.45 6.81
CA THR A 37 6.77 20.87 6.44
C THR A 37 5.59 21.37 5.59
N ASN A 38 4.56 20.59 5.37
CA ASN A 38 3.42 20.89 4.46
C ASN A 38 3.88 21.30 3.04
N LYS A 39 4.99 20.74 2.57
CA LYS A 39 5.65 21.09 1.30
C LYS A 39 5.55 20.00 0.24
N ILE A 40 4.51 19.14 0.29
CA ILE A 40 4.29 18.22 -0.80
C ILE A 40 3.76 19.04 -1.98
N PRO A 41 4.49 19.13 -3.08
CA PRO A 41 3.99 19.81 -4.28
C PRO A 41 2.99 18.89 -4.98
N TYR A 42 1.70 18.97 -4.62
CA TYR A 42 0.66 18.22 -5.32
C TYR A 42 0.37 18.82 -6.69
N THR A 43 0.20 17.95 -7.67
CA THR A 43 -0.24 18.30 -9.03
C THR A 43 -1.66 17.77 -9.25
N PHE A 44 -2.66 18.50 -8.77
CA PHE A 44 -4.06 18.12 -8.91
C PHE A 44 -4.53 18.24 -10.35
N SER A 45 -5.20 17.20 -10.83
CA SER A 45 -5.83 17.14 -12.15
C SER A 45 -7.15 16.36 -12.10
N LYS A 46 -7.98 16.53 -13.13
CA LYS A 46 -9.15 15.66 -13.29
C LYS A 46 -8.70 14.28 -13.73
N ILE A 47 -9.09 13.27 -12.98
CA ILE A 47 -8.77 11.87 -13.23
C ILE A 47 -10.07 11.12 -13.48
N ASN A 48 -10.15 10.39 -14.60
CA ASN A 48 -11.23 9.43 -14.83
C ASN A 48 -11.00 8.22 -13.92
N VAL A 49 -11.94 7.98 -13.02
CA VAL A 49 -11.81 6.97 -11.96
C VAL A 49 -11.66 5.56 -12.54
N ALA A 50 -12.58 5.17 -13.44
CA ALA A 50 -12.59 3.83 -14.01
C ALA A 50 -11.29 3.50 -14.76
N ASN A 51 -10.80 4.42 -15.59
CA ASN A 51 -9.58 4.23 -16.35
C ASN A 51 -8.35 4.19 -15.43
N TYR A 52 -8.25 5.17 -14.52
CA TYR A 52 -7.09 5.29 -13.64
C TYR A 52 -6.89 4.05 -12.74
N PHE A 53 -7.96 3.59 -12.08
CA PHE A 53 -7.85 2.42 -11.22
C PHE A 53 -7.63 1.13 -12.02
N ARG A 54 -8.19 1.00 -13.22
CA ARG A 54 -7.89 -0.12 -14.12
C ARG A 54 -6.40 -0.19 -14.44
N ASP A 55 -5.81 0.95 -14.86
CA ASP A 55 -4.39 1.01 -15.20
C ASP A 55 -3.50 0.66 -13.98
N CYS A 56 -3.85 1.17 -12.78
CA CYS A 56 -3.17 0.83 -11.55
C CYS A 56 -3.26 -0.67 -11.22
N VAL A 57 -4.43 -1.28 -11.42
CA VAL A 57 -4.67 -2.70 -11.15
C VAL A 57 -3.91 -3.58 -12.14
N GLU A 58 -3.85 -3.21 -13.42
CA GLU A 58 -3.06 -3.92 -14.42
C GLU A 58 -1.56 -3.92 -14.06
N GLU A 59 -1.04 -2.78 -13.59
CA GLU A 59 0.37 -2.68 -13.20
C GLU A 59 0.69 -3.56 -11.98
N VAL A 60 -0.10 -3.49 -10.91
CA VAL A 60 0.15 -4.31 -9.71
C VAL A 60 -0.17 -5.79 -9.95
N GLY A 61 -1.07 -6.09 -10.88
CA GLY A 61 -1.48 -7.46 -11.23
C GLY A 61 -0.31 -8.33 -11.65
N LEU A 62 0.62 -7.79 -12.44
CA LEU A 62 1.82 -8.51 -12.88
C LEU A 62 2.70 -8.96 -11.69
N GLU A 63 2.86 -8.09 -10.69
CA GLU A 63 3.64 -8.43 -9.50
C GLU A 63 2.92 -9.48 -8.64
N LEU A 64 1.61 -9.36 -8.50
CA LEU A 64 0.79 -10.30 -7.71
C LEU A 64 0.77 -11.67 -8.35
N GLU A 65 0.58 -11.77 -9.67
CA GLU A 65 0.63 -13.01 -10.42
C GLU A 65 1.98 -13.73 -10.28
N ALA A 66 3.09 -12.98 -10.40
CA ALA A 66 4.44 -13.51 -10.20
C ALA A 66 4.68 -14.07 -8.80
N ARG A 67 3.88 -13.65 -7.81
CA ARG A 67 3.90 -14.14 -6.43
C ARG A 67 2.85 -15.20 -6.14
N GLY A 68 2.02 -15.59 -7.13
CA GLY A 68 0.93 -16.54 -6.98
C GLY A 68 -0.22 -16.03 -6.12
N ILE A 69 -0.46 -14.71 -6.14
CA ILE A 69 -1.57 -14.07 -5.42
C ILE A 69 -2.67 -13.74 -6.42
N GLU A 70 -3.88 -14.13 -6.10
CA GLU A 70 -5.07 -13.83 -6.89
C GLU A 70 -5.49 -12.39 -6.68
N LEU A 71 -5.75 -11.67 -7.78
CA LEU A 71 -6.23 -10.28 -7.78
C LEU A 71 -7.65 -10.22 -8.32
N GLY A 72 -8.60 -9.77 -7.47
CA GLY A 72 -9.95 -9.39 -7.87
C GLY A 72 -10.05 -7.87 -8.08
N TYR A 73 -10.65 -7.44 -9.19
CA TYR A 73 -10.97 -6.04 -9.44
C TYR A 73 -12.44 -5.86 -9.77
N PHE A 74 -13.11 -4.99 -9.03
CA PHE A 74 -14.54 -4.75 -9.13
C PHE A 74 -14.80 -3.25 -9.19
N ASN A 75 -15.19 -2.76 -10.35
CA ASN A 75 -15.56 -1.35 -10.53
C ASN A 75 -17.08 -1.21 -10.55
N PHE A 76 -17.62 -0.41 -9.64
CA PHE A 76 -19.04 -0.11 -9.49
C PHE A 76 -19.35 1.38 -9.72
N VAL A 77 -18.41 2.13 -10.30
CA VAL A 77 -18.65 3.53 -10.72
C VAL A 77 -18.86 3.60 -12.22
N ASP A 78 -19.64 4.58 -12.66
CA ASP A 78 -19.87 4.85 -14.08
C ASP A 78 -18.57 5.31 -14.77
N GLU A 79 -18.47 5.06 -16.08
CA GLU A 79 -17.25 5.33 -16.86
C GLU A 79 -16.89 6.81 -16.97
N ASP A 80 -17.83 7.72 -16.73
CA ASP A 80 -17.66 9.18 -16.81
C ASP A 80 -17.33 9.83 -15.45
N VAL A 81 -17.30 9.07 -14.37
CA VAL A 81 -16.96 9.60 -13.03
C VAL A 81 -15.55 10.13 -13.00
N MET A 82 -15.43 11.39 -12.54
CA MET A 82 -14.16 12.11 -12.44
C MET A 82 -13.93 12.57 -11.01
N VAL A 83 -12.68 12.50 -10.57
CA VAL A 83 -12.22 13.08 -9.30
C VAL A 83 -11.08 14.06 -9.56
N ILE A 84 -10.86 15.00 -8.62
CA ILE A 84 -9.69 15.89 -8.65
C ILE A 84 -8.67 15.31 -7.70
N ALA A 85 -7.57 14.78 -8.25
CA ALA A 85 -6.51 14.17 -7.47
C ALA A 85 -5.14 14.33 -8.14
N ASP A 86 -4.09 14.06 -7.38
CA ASP A 86 -2.73 13.89 -7.89
C ASP A 86 -2.52 12.41 -8.21
N ALA A 87 -2.42 12.07 -9.50
CA ALA A 87 -2.31 10.70 -9.99
C ALA A 87 -1.08 9.97 -9.42
N GLU A 88 0.08 10.64 -9.33
CA GLU A 88 1.30 10.04 -8.81
C GLU A 88 1.18 9.73 -7.30
N GLN A 89 0.54 10.62 -6.55
CA GLN A 89 0.34 10.38 -5.13
C GLN A 89 -0.73 9.32 -4.86
N MET A 90 -1.77 9.25 -5.68
CA MET A 90 -2.76 8.15 -5.61
C MET A 90 -2.12 6.79 -5.96
N LYS A 91 -1.24 6.74 -6.95
CA LYS A 91 -0.45 5.53 -7.25
C LYS A 91 0.41 5.12 -6.04
N ARG A 92 1.01 6.10 -5.35
CA ARG A 92 1.76 5.85 -4.12
C ARG A 92 0.88 5.28 -3.00
N VAL A 93 -0.36 5.78 -2.86
CA VAL A 93 -1.35 5.24 -1.91
C VAL A 93 -1.59 3.75 -2.19
N ILE A 94 -1.93 3.40 -3.43
CA ILE A 94 -2.21 2.02 -3.84
C ILE A 94 -0.99 1.13 -3.57
N ASN A 95 0.20 1.54 -4.01
CA ASN A 95 1.43 0.76 -3.86
C ASN A 95 1.81 0.54 -2.37
N ASN A 96 1.57 1.51 -1.49
CA ASN A 96 1.82 1.33 -0.05
C ASN A 96 0.84 0.34 0.57
N ILE A 97 -0.43 0.39 0.20
CA ILE A 97 -1.45 -0.54 0.73
C ILE A 97 -1.17 -1.95 0.21
N ILE A 98 -1.01 -2.14 -1.10
CA ILE A 98 -0.69 -3.43 -1.71
C ILE A 98 0.63 -4.00 -1.16
N GLY A 99 1.66 -3.15 -1.01
CA GLY A 99 2.94 -3.56 -0.41
C GLY A 99 2.80 -4.07 1.02
N ASN A 100 1.87 -3.50 1.80
CA ASN A 100 1.54 -4.02 3.13
C ASN A 100 0.81 -5.36 3.05
N SER A 101 -0.19 -5.48 2.18
CA SER A 101 -0.91 -6.74 1.96
C SER A 101 0.06 -7.87 1.57
N LEU A 102 0.96 -7.63 0.63
CA LEU A 102 2.02 -8.58 0.23
C LEU A 102 2.94 -8.96 1.39
N LYS A 103 3.34 -7.99 2.18
CA LYS A 103 4.27 -8.19 3.31
C LYS A 103 3.66 -9.06 4.41
N TYR A 104 2.37 -8.89 4.68
CA TYR A 104 1.66 -9.59 5.73
C TYR A 104 0.81 -10.76 5.23
N MET A 105 0.91 -11.08 3.94
CA MET A 105 0.33 -12.28 3.36
C MET A 105 1.01 -13.51 3.94
N ASP A 106 0.24 -14.36 4.60
CA ASP A 106 0.71 -15.61 5.22
C ASP A 106 -0.07 -16.85 4.73
N LYS A 107 -1.03 -16.63 3.82
CA LYS A 107 -1.82 -17.69 3.21
C LYS A 107 -1.11 -18.28 1.99
N LYS A 108 -1.26 -19.58 1.79
CA LYS A 108 -0.77 -20.27 0.58
C LYS A 108 -1.50 -19.77 -0.67
N ASN A 109 -2.80 -19.52 -0.54
CA ASN A 109 -3.65 -18.93 -1.57
C ASN A 109 -3.96 -17.50 -1.15
N GLY A 110 -3.03 -16.58 -1.43
CA GLY A 110 -3.20 -15.16 -1.18
C GLY A 110 -4.23 -14.58 -2.15
N ILE A 111 -5.12 -13.73 -1.63
CA ILE A 111 -6.14 -13.03 -2.42
C ILE A 111 -6.09 -11.56 -2.03
N ILE A 112 -6.11 -10.70 -3.02
CA ILE A 112 -6.30 -9.25 -2.85
C ILE A 112 -7.45 -8.83 -3.73
N ASN A 113 -8.45 -8.13 -3.15
CA ASN A 113 -9.58 -7.57 -3.89
C ASN A 113 -9.52 -6.05 -3.84
N ILE A 114 -9.75 -5.41 -4.98
CA ILE A 114 -9.88 -3.96 -5.10
C ILE A 114 -11.28 -3.66 -5.59
N ARG A 115 -12.03 -2.84 -4.84
CA ARG A 115 -13.39 -2.39 -5.17
C ARG A 115 -13.42 -0.89 -5.27
N ILE A 116 -14.10 -0.38 -6.30
CA ILE A 116 -14.34 1.05 -6.50
C ILE A 116 -15.86 1.26 -6.47
N LEU A 117 -16.33 2.11 -5.57
CA LEU A 117 -17.75 2.31 -5.29
C LEU A 117 -18.11 3.79 -5.40
N ASP A 118 -19.28 4.07 -5.96
CA ASP A 118 -19.91 5.38 -5.85
C ASP A 118 -20.66 5.45 -4.51
N VAL A 119 -20.30 6.44 -3.68
CA VAL A 119 -20.92 6.68 -2.37
C VAL A 119 -21.47 8.11 -2.28
N GLY A 120 -22.09 8.58 -3.35
CA GLY A 120 -22.71 9.89 -3.48
C GLY A 120 -21.69 10.96 -3.89
N ASP A 121 -21.35 11.88 -2.99
CA ASP A 121 -20.41 12.97 -3.32
C ASP A 121 -18.94 12.49 -3.37
N PHE A 122 -18.68 11.20 -3.12
CA PHE A 122 -17.33 10.62 -3.05
C PHE A 122 -17.24 9.31 -3.83
N VAL A 123 -16.02 9.00 -4.23
CA VAL A 123 -15.64 7.67 -4.70
C VAL A 123 -14.94 6.96 -3.56
N GLN A 124 -15.42 5.79 -3.18
CA GLN A 124 -14.78 4.93 -2.18
C GLN A 124 -13.96 3.86 -2.86
N VAL A 125 -12.74 3.67 -2.37
CA VAL A 125 -11.83 2.61 -2.78
C VAL A 125 -11.62 1.68 -1.59
N GLU A 126 -11.78 0.39 -1.82
CA GLU A 126 -11.55 -0.67 -0.84
C GLU A 126 -10.47 -1.60 -1.36
N ILE A 127 -9.47 -1.89 -0.52
CA ILE A 127 -8.41 -2.85 -0.81
C ILE A 127 -8.39 -3.85 0.32
N GLU A 128 -8.87 -5.07 0.03
CA GLU A 128 -9.00 -6.19 0.96
C GLU A 128 -7.92 -7.24 0.69
N ASP A 129 -7.29 -7.74 1.72
CA ASP A 129 -6.42 -8.92 1.66
C ASP A 129 -6.91 -10.02 2.62
N ASN A 130 -6.60 -11.26 2.30
CA ASN A 130 -6.85 -12.41 3.17
C ASN A 130 -5.63 -12.80 4.01
N GLY A 131 -4.70 -11.88 4.27
CA GLY A 131 -3.49 -12.11 5.06
C GLY A 131 -3.76 -12.35 6.54
N LYS A 132 -2.74 -12.14 7.35
CA LYS A 132 -2.82 -12.48 8.78
C LYS A 132 -3.77 -11.60 9.59
N GLY A 133 -4.21 -10.46 9.06
CA GLY A 133 -5.06 -9.52 9.76
C GLY A 133 -4.36 -8.79 10.91
N ILE A 134 -5.11 -7.89 11.57
CA ILE A 134 -4.66 -6.99 12.63
C ILE A 134 -5.58 -7.16 13.84
N GLY A 135 -4.99 -7.19 15.02
CA GLY A 135 -5.75 -7.25 16.27
C GLY A 135 -6.53 -5.96 16.55
N GLN A 136 -7.71 -6.07 17.16
CA GLN A 136 -8.57 -4.91 17.43
C GLN A 136 -7.89 -3.83 18.29
N LYS A 137 -6.96 -4.22 19.16
CA LYS A 137 -6.19 -3.29 20.01
C LYS A 137 -5.17 -2.47 19.21
N GLU A 138 -4.68 -3.01 18.10
CA GLU A 138 -3.64 -2.43 17.25
C GLU A 138 -4.25 -1.59 16.12
N LEU A 139 -5.46 -1.96 15.67
CA LEU A 139 -6.14 -1.36 14.52
C LEU A 139 -6.27 0.18 14.58
N PRO A 140 -6.56 0.84 15.71
CA PRO A 140 -6.64 2.30 15.78
C PRO A 140 -5.33 3.02 15.48
N TYR A 141 -4.19 2.34 15.63
CA TYR A 141 -2.85 2.94 15.57
C TYR A 141 -2.11 2.66 14.26
N ILE A 142 -2.65 1.86 13.35
CA ILE A 142 -1.93 1.44 12.13
C ILE A 142 -1.57 2.58 11.19
N PHE A 143 -2.29 3.71 11.28
CA PHE A 143 -2.01 4.93 10.53
C PHE A 143 -1.10 5.90 11.28
N ASP A 144 -0.70 5.57 12.51
CA ASP A 144 0.21 6.40 13.28
C ASP A 144 1.64 6.25 12.77
N ARG A 145 2.40 7.31 12.91
CA ARG A 145 3.79 7.40 12.47
C ARG A 145 4.67 6.43 13.27
N PHE A 146 5.51 5.68 12.56
CA PHE A 146 6.43 4.69 13.15
C PHE A 146 5.75 3.57 13.93
N TYR A 147 4.42 3.50 13.86
CA TYR A 147 3.70 2.42 14.50
C TYR A 147 3.95 1.09 13.79
N ARG A 148 4.23 0.07 14.57
CA ARG A 148 4.37 -1.31 14.12
C ARG A 148 3.78 -2.22 15.18
N THR A 149 3.01 -3.20 14.75
CA THR A 149 2.48 -4.23 15.64
C THR A 149 3.63 -5.02 16.27
N ASP A 150 3.46 -5.54 17.48
CA ASP A 150 4.52 -6.29 18.19
C ASP A 150 5.00 -7.50 17.37
N SER A 151 4.07 -8.18 16.70
CA SER A 151 4.40 -9.28 15.78
C SER A 151 5.23 -8.84 14.57
N SER A 152 5.11 -7.60 14.12
CA SER A 152 5.86 -7.06 12.99
C SER A 152 7.26 -6.54 13.38
N ARG A 153 7.45 -6.14 14.64
CA ARG A 153 8.75 -5.71 15.17
C ARG A 153 9.75 -6.85 15.15
N ASN A 154 9.30 -8.06 15.45
CA ASN A 154 10.13 -9.27 15.52
C ASN A 154 10.27 -9.99 14.17
N SER A 155 9.63 -9.50 13.09
CA SER A 155 9.72 -10.14 11.79
C SER A 155 10.93 -9.65 10.99
N SER A 156 11.63 -10.58 10.33
CA SER A 156 12.69 -10.29 9.36
C SER A 156 12.22 -9.53 8.12
N LYS A 157 10.89 -9.38 7.96
CA LYS A 157 10.25 -8.74 6.80
C LYS A 157 10.35 -7.19 6.80
N GLY A 158 11.06 -6.58 7.78
CA GLY A 158 11.37 -5.15 7.80
C GLY A 158 10.15 -4.22 7.71
N GLY A 159 10.40 -2.93 7.66
CA GLY A 159 9.41 -1.86 7.41
C GLY A 159 9.61 -0.69 8.37
N SER A 160 9.47 0.52 7.83
CA SER A 160 9.68 1.78 8.56
C SER A 160 8.54 2.11 9.54
N GLY A 161 7.34 1.59 9.31
CA GLY A 161 6.13 2.04 10.01
C GLY A 161 5.63 3.41 9.51
N ILE A 162 6.14 3.88 8.36
CA ILE A 162 5.78 5.20 7.80
C ILE A 162 4.74 5.06 6.67
N GLY A 163 4.69 3.93 5.97
CA GLY A 163 3.90 3.76 4.75
C GLY A 163 2.42 4.13 4.90
N LEU A 164 1.72 3.60 5.91
CA LEU A 164 0.29 3.90 6.12
C LEU A 164 0.06 5.33 6.64
N SER A 165 1.00 5.91 7.37
CA SER A 165 0.89 7.33 7.76
C SER A 165 1.06 8.29 6.57
N ILE A 166 1.89 7.91 5.59
CA ILE A 166 1.97 8.61 4.29
C ILE A 166 0.65 8.50 3.55
N VAL A 167 0.08 7.29 3.46
CA VAL A 167 -1.23 7.07 2.82
C VAL A 167 -2.30 7.95 3.44
N LYS A 168 -2.40 7.96 4.77
CA LYS A 168 -3.36 8.80 5.50
C LYS A 168 -3.18 10.28 5.13
N LYS A 169 -1.97 10.79 5.18
CA LYS A 169 -1.69 12.20 4.87
C LYS A 169 -2.07 12.56 3.43
N ILE A 170 -1.74 11.71 2.45
CA ILE A 170 -2.10 11.95 1.06
C ILE A 170 -3.63 12.02 0.91
N ILE A 171 -4.37 11.06 1.46
CA ILE A 171 -5.83 11.03 1.37
C ILE A 171 -6.44 12.25 2.06
N GLU A 172 -5.99 12.62 3.26
CA GLU A 172 -6.45 13.81 3.98
C GLU A 172 -6.16 15.11 3.21
N ASP A 173 -5.00 15.24 2.56
CA ASP A 173 -4.65 16.40 1.73
C ASP A 173 -5.47 16.49 0.44
N HIS A 174 -6.07 15.37 0.00
CA HIS A 174 -7.05 15.32 -1.09
C HIS A 174 -8.49 15.58 -0.62
N GLY A 175 -8.68 15.95 0.67
CA GLY A 175 -10.00 16.18 1.24
C GLY A 175 -10.78 14.90 1.59
N GLY A 176 -10.13 13.75 1.45
CA GLY A 176 -10.71 12.44 1.70
C GLY A 176 -10.56 11.96 3.15
N LYS A 177 -10.98 10.72 3.38
CA LYS A 177 -10.87 10.02 4.66
C LYS A 177 -10.39 8.60 4.43
N ILE A 178 -9.63 8.05 5.38
CA ILE A 178 -9.14 6.66 5.36
C ILE A 178 -9.46 5.97 6.69
N TRP A 179 -9.81 4.69 6.60
CA TRP A 179 -9.98 3.81 7.76
C TRP A 179 -9.68 2.36 7.38
N ALA A 180 -9.68 1.48 8.36
CA ALA A 180 -9.46 0.07 8.14
C ALA A 180 -10.42 -0.79 8.96
N THR A 181 -10.78 -1.92 8.41
CA THR A 181 -11.40 -3.03 9.11
C THR A 181 -10.48 -4.25 9.03
N SER A 182 -10.39 -5.01 10.10
CA SER A 182 -9.52 -6.18 10.13
C SER A 182 -9.95 -7.18 11.20
N LYS A 183 -9.68 -8.44 10.92
CA LYS A 183 -9.82 -9.53 11.89
C LYS A 183 -8.59 -10.42 11.82
N LEU A 184 -7.95 -10.62 12.97
CA LEU A 184 -6.76 -11.46 13.10
C LEU A 184 -7.03 -12.88 12.57
N GLY A 185 -6.14 -13.39 11.71
CA GLY A 185 -6.26 -14.69 11.05
C GLY A 185 -7.19 -14.72 9.82
N ILE A 186 -7.92 -13.63 9.54
CA ILE A 186 -8.83 -13.53 8.39
C ILE A 186 -8.23 -12.64 7.30
N GLY A 187 -7.92 -11.37 7.63
CA GLY A 187 -7.38 -10.40 6.68
C GLY A 187 -7.60 -8.96 7.11
N THR A 188 -7.23 -8.04 6.23
CA THR A 188 -7.36 -6.58 6.44
C THR A 188 -8.00 -5.96 5.22
N GLU A 189 -8.88 -4.99 5.46
CA GLU A 189 -9.48 -4.17 4.42
C GLU A 189 -9.23 -2.71 4.73
N ILE A 190 -8.57 -2.02 3.81
CA ILE A 190 -8.31 -0.57 3.88
C ILE A 190 -9.32 0.13 2.98
N HIS A 191 -9.99 1.13 3.53
CA HIS A 191 -10.97 1.94 2.84
C HIS A 191 -10.51 3.38 2.79
N PHE A 192 -10.71 4.06 1.67
CA PHE A 192 -10.57 5.50 1.59
C PHE A 192 -11.59 6.11 0.62
N VAL A 193 -11.88 7.39 0.80
CA VAL A 193 -12.76 8.17 -0.08
C VAL A 193 -12.01 9.36 -0.67
N LEU A 194 -12.37 9.71 -1.90
CA LEU A 194 -11.87 10.86 -2.67
C LEU A 194 -13.03 11.73 -3.11
#